data_d3a735e777edd96348ae224520ce2a2f
#
_entry.id   d3a735e777edd96348ae224520ce2a2f
#
_cell.length_a   1.000
_cell.length_b   1.000
_cell.length_c   1.000
_cell.angle_alpha   90.00
_cell.angle_beta   90.00
_cell.angle_gamma   90.00
#
_symmetry.space_group_name_H-M   'P 1'
#
loop_
_entity.id
_entity.type
_entity.pdbx_description
1 polymer ?
#
loop_
_entity_poly.entity_id
_entity_poly.type
_entity_poly.pdbx_seq_one_letter_code
_entity_poly.pdbx_strand_id
1 'polypeptide(L)'
;MSVSRHLVHVLGLASLASLSACTWVKMENQAYEVRVARADESLSQCKRLGEIAVEVKDKVAFYRRDPMKVQDELEVMARNEAPRMQADTLQAVAPPLNGEQRWLAFSCRGRFNENAGAPAAQPAAAEAAEAETFPVR
;
A
#
# COMPACT_ATOMS: atom_id res chain seq x y z
N MET A 1 -25.58 -43.45 27.47
CA MET A 1 -25.99 -42.70 26.23
C MET A 1 -25.62 -41.18 26.27
N SER A 2 -24.93 -40.69 27.32
CA SER A 2 -24.58 -39.26 27.47
C SER A 2 -23.29 -38.83 26.78
N VAL A 3 -22.29 -39.74 26.64
CA VAL A 3 -20.98 -39.50 26.05
C VAL A 3 -21.05 -39.10 24.57
N SER A 4 -22.00 -39.67 23.81
CA SER A 4 -22.13 -39.40 22.37
C SER A 4 -22.58 -37.96 22.07
N ARG A 5 -23.41 -37.36 22.92
CA ARG A 5 -23.91 -35.97 22.74
C ARG A 5 -22.82 -34.92 22.97
N HIS A 6 -21.93 -35.15 23.91
CA HIS A 6 -20.81 -34.27 24.19
C HIS A 6 -19.76 -34.33 23.09
N LEU A 7 -19.51 -35.49 22.50
CA LEU A 7 -18.57 -35.67 21.39
C LEU A 7 -19.00 -34.87 20.15
N VAL A 8 -20.31 -34.89 19.84
CA VAL A 8 -20.86 -34.14 18.68
C VAL A 8 -20.74 -32.64 18.90
N HIS A 9 -20.94 -32.12 20.13
CA HIS A 9 -20.80 -30.70 20.42
C HIS A 9 -19.35 -30.21 20.37
N VAL A 10 -18.40 -31.05 20.81
CA VAL A 10 -16.96 -30.72 20.74
C VAL A 10 -16.46 -30.71 19.30
N LEU A 11 -16.89 -31.66 18.47
CA LEU A 11 -16.56 -31.63 17.04
C LEU A 11 -17.20 -30.43 16.33
N GLY A 12 -18.41 -30.02 16.67
CA GLY A 12 -19.08 -28.84 16.11
C GLY A 12 -18.39 -27.53 16.44
N LEU A 13 -17.89 -27.37 17.67
CA LEU A 13 -17.16 -26.17 18.09
C LEU A 13 -15.77 -26.07 17.44
N ALA A 14 -15.09 -27.20 17.24
CA ALA A 14 -13.77 -27.21 16.58
C ALA A 14 -13.84 -26.80 15.09
N SER A 15 -14.97 -27.03 14.43
CA SER A 15 -15.16 -26.70 13.02
C SER A 15 -15.39 -25.20 12.77
N LEU A 16 -15.84 -24.42 13.75
CA LEU A 16 -16.07 -22.97 13.61
C LEU A 16 -14.78 -22.14 13.78
N ALA A 17 -13.73 -22.68 14.34
CA ALA A 17 -12.48 -21.96 14.61
C ALA A 17 -11.59 -21.81 13.36
N SER A 18 -11.92 -22.45 12.24
CA SER A 18 -11.06 -22.51 11.04
C SER A 18 -11.32 -21.38 10.02
N LEU A 19 -12.26 -20.48 10.24
CA LEU A 19 -12.71 -19.47 9.27
C LEU A 19 -12.00 -18.11 9.36
N SER A 20 -11.06 -17.94 10.29
CA SER A 20 -10.38 -16.64 10.48
C SER A 20 -8.99 -16.54 9.83
N ALA A 21 -8.69 -17.32 8.80
CA ALA A 21 -7.37 -17.36 8.15
C ALA A 21 -7.19 -16.36 6.98
N CYS A 22 -8.05 -15.35 6.85
CA CYS A 22 -7.78 -14.22 5.96
C CYS A 22 -7.05 -13.13 6.74
N THR A 23 -5.76 -13.29 6.99
CA THR A 23 -4.90 -12.22 7.50
C THR A 23 -4.64 -11.22 6.37
N TRP A 24 -5.51 -10.23 6.26
CA TRP A 24 -5.23 -9.01 5.53
C TRP A 24 -4.16 -8.24 6.30
N VAL A 25 -3.07 -7.84 5.64
CA VAL A 25 -2.03 -7.03 6.26
C VAL A 25 -2.65 -5.68 6.64
N LYS A 26 -2.70 -5.40 7.95
CA LYS A 26 -3.28 -4.15 8.45
C LYS A 26 -2.25 -3.02 8.35
N MET A 27 -2.68 -1.87 7.85
CA MET A 27 -1.89 -0.64 7.88
C MET A 27 -1.77 -0.14 9.33
N GLU A 28 -0.56 0.09 9.81
CA GLU A 28 -0.28 0.70 11.11
C GLU A 28 -0.48 2.22 11.07
N ASN A 29 -0.77 2.85 12.23
CA ASN A 29 -1.08 4.27 12.28
C ASN A 29 0.02 5.15 11.67
N GLN A 30 1.28 4.87 11.95
CA GLN A 30 2.41 5.64 11.41
C GLN A 30 2.63 5.43 9.91
N ALA A 31 2.20 4.29 9.38
CA ALA A 31 2.32 3.96 7.96
C ALA A 31 1.44 4.83 7.05
N TYR A 32 0.35 5.39 7.58
CA TYR A 32 -0.51 6.31 6.82
C TYR A 32 0.20 7.62 6.45
N GLU A 33 1.20 8.02 7.22
CA GLU A 33 1.99 9.22 6.95
C GLU A 33 3.11 8.99 5.92
N VAL A 34 3.40 7.72 5.60
CA VAL A 34 4.46 7.37 4.66
C VAL A 34 3.94 7.52 3.24
N ARG A 35 4.58 8.38 2.45
CA ARG A 35 4.26 8.60 1.03
C ARG A 35 4.94 7.55 0.15
N VAL A 36 4.26 7.11 -0.88
CA VAL A 36 4.84 6.32 -1.97
C VAL A 36 5.09 7.24 -3.16
N ALA A 37 6.37 7.39 -3.50
CA ALA A 37 6.81 8.15 -4.67
C ALA A 37 6.65 7.29 -5.94
N ARG A 38 6.41 7.95 -7.08
CA ARG A 38 6.36 7.26 -8.37
C ARG A 38 7.76 6.78 -8.77
N ALA A 39 7.81 5.75 -9.60
CA ALA A 39 9.08 5.16 -10.03
C ALA A 39 9.97 6.14 -10.81
N ASP A 40 9.37 7.09 -11.52
CA ASP A 40 10.04 8.13 -12.31
C ASP A 40 10.32 9.43 -11.53
N GLU A 41 9.89 9.51 -10.26
CA GLU A 41 10.06 10.69 -9.44
C GLU A 41 11.50 10.85 -8.96
N SER A 42 12.08 12.03 -9.15
CA SER A 42 13.42 12.33 -8.63
C SER A 42 13.36 12.67 -7.14
N LEU A 43 14.01 11.85 -6.33
CA LEU A 43 14.18 12.05 -4.89
C LEU A 43 15.62 12.50 -4.52
N SER A 44 16.35 13.08 -5.47
CA SER A 44 17.74 13.52 -5.29
C SER A 44 17.94 14.51 -4.13
N GLN A 45 16.89 15.19 -3.75
CA GLN A 45 16.88 16.14 -2.65
C GLN A 45 16.56 15.53 -1.29
N CYS A 46 16.03 14.30 -1.25
CA CYS A 46 15.74 13.58 -0.03
C CYS A 46 16.95 12.79 0.45
N LYS A 47 17.05 12.60 1.75
CA LYS A 47 18.09 11.75 2.33
C LYS A 47 17.69 10.29 2.17
N ARG A 48 18.49 9.51 1.42
CA ARG A 48 18.32 8.05 1.38
C ARG A 48 18.73 7.45 2.71
N LEU A 49 17.86 6.64 3.29
CA LEU A 49 18.06 5.98 4.59
C LEU A 49 18.46 4.51 4.44
N GLY A 50 17.99 3.86 3.39
CA GLY A 50 18.27 2.44 3.14
C GLY A 50 17.31 1.81 2.17
N GLU A 51 17.15 0.50 2.32
CA GLU A 51 16.28 -0.32 1.50
C GLU A 51 15.42 -1.23 2.39
N ILE A 52 14.16 -1.41 2.02
CA ILE A 52 13.20 -2.31 2.66
C ILE A 52 12.85 -3.40 1.66
N ALA A 53 13.00 -4.66 2.05
CA ALA A 53 12.52 -5.80 1.29
C ALA A 53 11.35 -6.44 2.05
N VAL A 54 10.25 -6.67 1.34
CA VAL A 54 9.02 -7.28 1.88
C VAL A 54 8.59 -8.44 1.01
N GLU A 55 7.95 -9.42 1.64
CA GLU A 55 7.50 -10.63 0.99
C GLU A 55 6.10 -11.03 1.47
N VAL A 56 5.24 -11.47 0.54
CA VAL A 56 3.96 -12.11 0.80
C VAL A 56 3.82 -13.35 -0.06
N LYS A 57 2.97 -14.29 0.33
CA LYS A 57 2.67 -15.46 -0.51
C LYS A 57 1.88 -15.04 -1.73
N ASP A 58 2.47 -15.18 -2.92
CA ASP A 58 1.82 -14.96 -4.22
C ASP A 58 1.01 -16.17 -4.71
N LYS A 59 1.24 -17.35 -4.08
CA LYS A 59 0.58 -18.62 -4.41
C LYS A 59 0.09 -19.32 -3.14
N VAL A 60 -1.08 -19.94 -3.23
CA VAL A 60 -1.63 -20.81 -2.19
C VAL A 60 -2.02 -22.13 -2.88
N ALA A 61 -1.33 -23.22 -2.52
CA ALA A 61 -1.42 -24.52 -3.19
C ALA A 61 -1.21 -24.39 -4.72
N PHE A 62 -2.22 -24.67 -5.52
CA PHE A 62 -2.18 -24.59 -6.99
C PHE A 62 -2.73 -23.26 -7.54
N TYR A 63 -3.17 -22.36 -6.68
CA TYR A 63 -3.82 -21.10 -7.06
C TYR A 63 -2.85 -19.94 -6.94
N ARG A 64 -2.74 -19.12 -8.00
CA ARG A 64 -2.06 -17.83 -7.96
C ARG A 64 -3.03 -16.79 -7.40
N ARG A 65 -2.55 -16.01 -6.44
CA ARG A 65 -3.31 -14.90 -5.89
C ARG A 65 -3.41 -13.75 -6.92
N ASP A 66 -4.40 -12.91 -6.74
CA ASP A 66 -4.56 -11.71 -7.54
C ASP A 66 -3.31 -10.82 -7.42
N PRO A 67 -2.64 -10.48 -8.54
CA PRO A 67 -1.40 -9.70 -8.52
C PRO A 67 -1.56 -8.31 -7.90
N MET A 68 -2.73 -7.67 -8.08
CA MET A 68 -2.99 -6.34 -7.51
C MET A 68 -3.09 -6.42 -5.99
N LYS A 69 -3.78 -7.44 -5.47
CA LYS A 69 -3.86 -7.66 -4.02
C LYS A 69 -2.50 -7.98 -3.40
N VAL A 70 -1.66 -8.76 -4.11
CA VAL A 70 -0.29 -9.04 -3.69
C VAL A 70 0.52 -7.75 -3.64
N GLN A 71 0.40 -6.89 -4.66
CA GLN A 71 1.09 -5.60 -4.71
C GLN A 71 0.63 -4.67 -3.58
N ASP A 72 -0.67 -4.57 -3.33
CA ASP A 72 -1.22 -3.75 -2.25
C ASP A 72 -0.71 -4.21 -0.88
N GLU A 73 -0.66 -5.52 -0.63
CA GLU A 73 -0.13 -6.07 0.61
C GLU A 73 1.37 -5.77 0.78
N LEU A 74 2.17 -5.89 -0.28
CA LEU A 74 3.59 -5.55 -0.26
C LEU A 74 3.82 -4.07 0.04
N GLU A 75 3.02 -3.17 -0.56
CA GLU A 75 3.07 -1.75 -0.26
C GLU A 75 2.72 -1.47 1.21
N VAL A 76 1.65 -2.07 1.73
CA VAL A 76 1.25 -1.91 3.14
C VAL A 76 2.37 -2.38 4.08
N MET A 77 3.00 -3.52 3.78
CA MET A 77 4.13 -4.02 4.59
C MET A 77 5.32 -3.09 4.54
N ALA A 78 5.68 -2.58 3.37
CA ALA A 78 6.78 -1.64 3.23
C ALA A 78 6.52 -0.33 4.01
N ARG A 79 5.28 0.19 3.95
CA ARG A 79 4.86 1.37 4.71
C ARG A 79 4.88 1.13 6.21
N ASN A 80 4.55 -0.06 6.69
CA ASN A 80 4.63 -0.42 8.11
C ASN A 80 6.08 -0.49 8.60
N GLU A 81 7.04 -0.88 7.74
CA GLU A 81 8.46 -0.93 8.09
C GLU A 81 9.16 0.44 8.04
N ALA A 82 8.69 1.35 7.18
CA ALA A 82 9.32 2.64 6.94
C ALA A 82 9.55 3.49 8.21
N PRO A 83 8.60 3.62 9.16
CA PRO A 83 8.78 4.40 10.38
C PRO A 83 9.93 3.90 11.27
N ARG A 84 10.25 2.60 11.24
CA ARG A 84 11.39 2.03 12.00
C ARG A 84 12.72 2.58 11.53
N MET A 85 12.81 2.98 10.26
CA MET A 85 13.97 3.62 9.66
C MET A 85 13.87 5.15 9.67
N GLN A 86 12.81 5.72 10.27
CA GLN A 86 12.49 7.15 10.22
C GLN A 86 12.26 7.64 8.78
N ALA A 87 11.83 6.76 7.90
CA ALA A 87 11.47 7.09 6.53
C ALA A 87 10.05 7.61 6.47
N ASP A 88 9.84 8.64 5.65
CA ASP A 88 8.55 9.25 5.35
C ASP A 88 8.16 9.08 3.88
N THR A 89 9.08 8.58 3.06
CA THR A 89 8.87 8.39 1.63
C THR A 89 9.51 7.08 1.17
N LEU A 90 8.76 6.31 0.40
CA LEU A 90 9.20 5.06 -0.22
C LEU A 90 9.14 5.19 -1.74
N GLN A 91 10.08 4.54 -2.43
CA GLN A 91 10.06 4.40 -3.88
C GLN A 91 10.35 2.95 -4.26
N ALA A 92 9.47 2.34 -5.05
CA ALA A 92 9.66 0.97 -5.50
C ALA A 92 10.89 0.88 -6.44
N VAL A 93 11.75 -0.10 -6.21
CA VAL A 93 12.92 -0.38 -7.07
C VAL A 93 12.49 -1.01 -8.38
N ALA A 94 11.50 -1.91 -8.32
CA ALA A 94 10.94 -2.63 -9.45
C ALA A 94 9.52 -3.11 -9.12
N PRO A 95 8.74 -3.55 -10.12
CA PRO A 95 7.48 -4.24 -9.88
C PRO A 95 7.67 -5.51 -9.03
N PRO A 96 6.64 -5.97 -8.30
CA PRO A 96 6.70 -7.20 -7.53
C PRO A 96 7.08 -8.42 -8.39
N LEU A 97 7.92 -9.28 -7.84
CA LEU A 97 8.30 -10.54 -8.48
C LEU A 97 8.19 -11.69 -7.48
N ASN A 98 7.41 -12.72 -7.80
CA ASN A 98 7.20 -13.92 -6.96
C ASN A 98 6.78 -13.61 -5.51
N GLY A 99 6.00 -12.56 -5.30
CA GLY A 99 5.55 -12.14 -3.97
C GLY A 99 6.57 -11.32 -3.19
N GLU A 100 7.69 -10.92 -3.79
CA GLU A 100 8.69 -10.04 -3.18
C GLU A 100 8.69 -8.67 -3.84
N GLN A 101 9.01 -7.63 -3.07
CA GLN A 101 9.28 -6.29 -3.58
C GLN A 101 10.29 -5.56 -2.71
N ARG A 102 11.14 -4.77 -3.39
CA ARG A 102 12.17 -3.94 -2.76
C ARG A 102 11.84 -2.47 -2.93
N TRP A 103 12.08 -1.69 -1.86
CA TRP A 103 11.77 -0.29 -1.77
C TRP A 103 12.96 0.50 -1.25
N LEU A 104 13.24 1.62 -1.87
CA LEU A 104 14.16 2.61 -1.33
C LEU A 104 13.42 3.46 -0.31
N ALA A 105 14.03 3.65 0.86
CA ALA A 105 13.50 4.43 1.97
C ALA A 105 14.21 5.78 2.05
N PHE A 106 13.42 6.87 2.11
CA PHE A 106 13.92 8.25 2.14
C PHE A 106 13.31 9.03 3.29
N SER A 107 14.03 10.06 3.74
CA SER A 107 13.50 11.15 4.56
C SER A 107 13.45 12.42 3.73
N CYS A 108 12.23 12.90 3.49
CA CYS A 108 11.94 14.08 2.67
C CYS A 108 11.22 15.19 3.45
N ARG A 109 10.81 14.94 4.70
CA ARG A 109 9.96 15.82 5.53
C ARG A 109 10.46 17.25 5.67
N GLY A 110 11.77 17.46 5.71
CA GLY A 110 12.38 18.79 5.81
C GLY A 110 12.20 19.68 4.59
N ARG A 111 11.77 19.13 3.45
CA ARG A 111 11.72 19.83 2.16
C ARG A 111 10.32 20.14 1.68
N PHE A 112 9.32 19.36 2.07
CA PHE A 112 7.93 19.67 1.76
C PHE A 112 7.44 20.90 2.53
N ASN A 113 8.05 21.23 3.69
CA ASN A 113 7.74 22.46 4.44
C ASN A 113 8.35 23.72 3.82
N GLU A 114 9.48 23.64 3.11
CA GLU A 114 10.07 24.81 2.44
C GLU A 114 9.27 25.25 1.20
N ASN A 115 8.59 24.31 0.52
CA ASN A 115 7.72 24.62 -0.63
C ASN A 115 6.27 24.94 -0.26
N ALA A 116 5.84 24.70 0.98
CA ALA A 116 4.50 25.07 1.43
C ALA A 116 4.30 26.59 1.57
N GLY A 117 5.39 27.36 1.46
CA GLY A 117 5.36 28.83 1.45
C GLY A 117 5.40 29.49 0.07
N ALA A 118 5.58 28.73 -1.02
CA ALA A 118 5.44 29.28 -2.36
C ALA A 118 3.93 29.36 -2.70
N PRO A 119 3.36 30.56 -2.95
CA PRO A 119 1.99 30.65 -3.42
C PRO A 119 1.90 29.82 -4.71
N ALA A 120 0.97 28.85 -4.73
CA ALA A 120 0.65 28.12 -5.93
C ALA A 120 0.42 29.16 -7.05
N ALA A 121 1.27 29.12 -8.09
CA ALA A 121 1.01 29.90 -9.28
C ALA A 121 -0.38 29.52 -9.75
N GLN A 122 -1.34 30.42 -9.58
CA GLN A 122 -2.67 30.26 -10.12
C GLN A 122 -2.49 30.03 -11.62
N PRO A 123 -3.05 28.95 -12.20
CA PRO A 123 -3.10 28.85 -13.65
C PRO A 123 -3.84 30.09 -14.14
N ALA A 124 -3.17 30.86 -15.00
CA ALA A 124 -3.77 31.99 -15.68
C ALA A 124 -5.11 31.54 -16.25
N ALA A 125 -6.15 32.29 -15.94
CA ALA A 125 -7.50 32.04 -16.40
C ALA A 125 -7.48 31.69 -17.89
N ALA A 126 -7.77 30.42 -18.19
CA ALA A 126 -8.07 30.01 -19.54
C ALA A 126 -9.39 30.72 -19.91
N GLU A 127 -9.30 31.59 -20.90
CA GLU A 127 -10.44 32.25 -21.57
C GLU A 127 -11.51 31.22 -21.84
N ALA A 128 -12.73 31.62 -21.51
CA ALA A 128 -13.94 30.88 -21.77
C ALA A 128 -14.03 30.49 -23.26
N ALA A 129 -13.77 29.24 -23.58
CA ALA A 129 -14.15 28.68 -24.87
C ALA A 129 -15.66 28.51 -24.86
N GLU A 130 -16.35 29.29 -25.73
CA GLU A 130 -17.77 29.21 -26.01
C GLU A 130 -18.16 27.76 -26.34
N ALA A 131 -19.13 27.25 -25.59
CA ALA A 131 -19.73 25.96 -25.90
C ALA A 131 -20.62 26.11 -27.16
N GLU A 132 -20.16 25.59 -28.28
CA GLU A 132 -21.00 25.44 -29.48
C GLU A 132 -22.09 24.40 -29.21
N THR A 133 -23.33 24.85 -29.16
CA THR A 133 -24.52 24.01 -29.11
C THR A 133 -24.82 23.44 -30.48
N PHE A 134 -24.74 22.14 -30.67
CA PHE A 134 -25.18 21.44 -31.86
C PHE A 134 -26.71 21.27 -31.84
N PRO A 135 -27.45 21.69 -32.90
CA PRO A 135 -28.87 21.44 -32.97
C PRO A 135 -29.16 19.97 -33.31
N VAL A 136 -29.97 19.34 -32.49
CA VAL A 136 -30.51 18.00 -32.73
C VAL A 136 -31.62 18.12 -33.80
N ARG A 137 -31.48 17.33 -34.85
CA ARG A 137 -32.51 17.17 -35.90
C ARG A 137 -33.21 15.85 -35.74
#